data_6a37f612eafd306fadbc1f9456dc6886
#
_entry.id   6a37f612eafd306fadbc1f9456dc6886
#
_cell.length_a   1.000
_cell.length_b   1.000
_cell.length_c   1.000
_cell.angle_alpha   90.00
_cell.angle_beta   90.00
_cell.angle_gamma   90.00
#
_symmetry.space_group_name_H-M   'P 1'
#
loop_
_entity.id
_entity.type
_entity.pdbx_description
1 polymer ?
#
loop_
_entity_poly.entity_id
_entity_poly.type
_entity_poly.pdbx_seq_one_letter_code
_entity_poly.pdbx_strand_id
1 'polypeptide(L)'
;PGIHWVQVQLQSGVAGMGAPRFLDPVRHGQEHDPGGLFIRRWVPELSPVPDRFLHAPWTWPQARQLLGARYPEPVIDPAAGLRTARAALAARRHQPGFKADAARIVAQHGSRKSRPPPGARARPPSAQLRLDL
;
A
#
# COMPACT_ATOMS: atom_id res chain seq x y z
N PRO A 1 8.25 -5.50 -16.45
CA PRO A 1 9.09 -4.41 -15.89
C PRO A 1 8.29 -3.15 -15.58
N GLY A 2 7.35 -2.71 -16.47
CA GLY A 2 6.60 -1.46 -16.30
C GLY A 2 5.73 -1.38 -15.06
N ILE A 3 5.03 -2.44 -14.70
CA ILE A 3 4.18 -2.49 -13.50
C ILE A 3 5.00 -2.28 -12.22
N HIS A 4 6.18 -2.88 -12.14
CA HIS A 4 7.06 -2.73 -10.98
C HIS A 4 7.47 -1.26 -10.76
N TRP A 5 7.88 -0.56 -11.81
CA TRP A 5 8.25 0.85 -11.72
C TRP A 5 7.11 1.75 -11.28
N VAL A 6 5.91 1.53 -11.80
CA VAL A 6 4.71 2.26 -11.39
C VAL A 6 4.41 2.04 -9.92
N GLN A 7 4.50 0.80 -9.43
CA GLN A 7 4.26 0.49 -8.02
C GLN A 7 5.30 1.14 -7.09
N VAL A 8 6.58 1.10 -7.46
CA VAL A 8 7.65 1.78 -6.70
C VAL A 8 7.39 3.28 -6.63
N GLN A 9 7.04 3.92 -7.75
CA GLN A 9 6.72 5.35 -7.78
C GLN A 9 5.48 5.71 -6.97
N LEU A 10 4.43 4.88 -7.00
CA LEU A 10 3.22 5.10 -6.20
C LEU A 10 3.51 4.99 -4.69
N GLN A 11 4.30 3.98 -4.29
CA GLN A 11 4.64 3.75 -2.89
C GLN A 11 5.61 4.79 -2.34
N SER A 12 6.57 5.24 -3.15
CA SER A 12 7.51 6.29 -2.77
C SER A 12 6.90 7.70 -2.78
N GLY A 13 5.70 7.86 -3.32
CA GLY A 13 5.01 9.15 -3.39
C GLY A 13 5.53 10.09 -4.46
N VAL A 14 6.38 9.61 -5.37
CA VAL A 14 6.92 10.42 -6.49
C VAL A 14 6.05 10.37 -7.73
N ALA A 15 5.06 9.48 -7.79
CA ALA A 15 4.07 9.50 -8.86
C ALA A 15 3.14 10.71 -8.66
N GLY A 16 3.04 11.57 -9.65
CA GLY A 16 2.22 12.78 -9.62
C GLY A 16 0.70 12.55 -9.61
N MET A 17 0.25 11.34 -9.32
CA MET A 17 -1.16 10.95 -9.31
C MET A 17 -1.68 10.79 -7.88
N GLY A 18 -2.06 11.89 -7.27
CA GLY A 18 -2.74 11.88 -5.97
C GLY A 18 -1.80 11.79 -4.76
N ALA A 19 -2.36 11.48 -3.60
CA ALA A 19 -1.59 11.32 -2.38
C ALA A 19 -0.86 9.96 -2.36
N PRO A 20 0.34 9.88 -1.78
CA PRO A 20 1.04 8.61 -1.58
C PRO A 20 0.12 7.61 -0.87
N ARG A 21 0.09 6.39 -1.37
CA ARG A 21 -0.66 5.30 -0.76
C ARG A 21 0.27 4.53 0.16
N PHE A 22 0.00 4.58 1.45
CA PHE A 22 0.63 3.71 2.42
C PHE A 22 -0.14 2.40 2.47
N LEU A 23 0.50 1.33 2.04
CA LEU A 23 -0.08 -0.01 2.09
C LEU A 23 0.32 -0.66 3.41
N ASP A 24 -0.67 -1.15 4.14
CA ASP A 24 -0.48 -2.05 5.26
C ASP A 24 -0.35 -3.48 4.70
N PRO A 25 0.82 -4.13 4.80
CA PRO A 25 1.04 -5.43 4.17
C PRO A 25 0.15 -6.53 4.76
N VAL A 26 -0.16 -6.46 6.05
CA VAL A 26 -1.03 -7.44 6.71
C VAL A 26 -2.45 -7.34 6.17
N ARG A 27 -3.00 -6.13 6.20
CA ARG A 27 -4.34 -5.87 5.68
C ARG A 27 -4.45 -6.19 4.19
N HIS A 28 -3.45 -5.80 3.41
CA HIS A 28 -3.41 -6.09 1.98
C HIS A 28 -3.38 -7.59 1.70
N GLY A 29 -2.59 -8.36 2.46
CA GLY A 29 -2.59 -9.81 2.40
C GLY A 29 -3.96 -10.41 2.71
N GLN A 30 -4.62 -9.95 3.77
CA GLN A 30 -5.97 -10.42 4.15
C GLN A 30 -7.03 -10.10 3.09
N GLU A 31 -6.92 -8.96 2.40
CA GLU A 31 -7.84 -8.56 1.34
C GLU A 31 -7.67 -9.40 0.05
N HIS A 32 -6.45 -9.81 -0.28
CA HIS A 32 -6.12 -10.49 -1.55
C HIS A 32 -5.92 -12.00 -1.44
N ASP A 33 -5.60 -12.51 -0.26
CA ASP A 33 -5.42 -13.94 0.04
C ASP A 33 -6.07 -14.31 1.38
N PRO A 34 -7.40 -14.09 1.55
CA PRO A 34 -8.08 -14.28 2.83
C PRO A 34 -7.96 -15.71 3.36
N GLY A 35 -7.89 -16.68 2.49
CA GLY A 35 -7.69 -18.11 2.82
C GLY A 35 -6.25 -18.53 3.00
N GLY A 36 -5.28 -17.64 2.72
CA GLY A 36 -3.86 -17.94 2.84
C GLY A 36 -3.33 -18.99 1.87
N LEU A 37 -4.02 -19.21 0.76
CA LEU A 37 -3.62 -20.22 -0.24
C LEU A 37 -2.31 -19.86 -0.92
N PHE A 38 -2.14 -18.57 -1.26
CA PHE A 38 -0.92 -18.06 -1.84
C PHE A 38 0.24 -18.16 -0.86
N ILE A 39 0.03 -17.73 0.38
CA ILE A 39 1.06 -17.79 1.44
C ILE A 39 1.51 -19.24 1.66
N ARG A 40 0.57 -20.18 1.82
CA ARG A 40 0.89 -21.60 2.06
C ARG A 40 1.64 -22.23 0.89
N ARG A 41 1.34 -21.81 -0.33
CA ARG A 41 2.02 -22.31 -1.53
C ARG A 41 3.46 -21.81 -1.63
N TRP A 42 3.69 -20.54 -1.30
CA TRP A 42 4.98 -19.89 -1.59
C TRP A 42 5.86 -19.68 -0.36
N VAL A 43 5.29 -19.84 0.84
CA VAL A 43 5.99 -19.75 2.13
C VAL A 43 5.67 -21.00 2.95
N PRO A 44 6.21 -22.17 2.55
CA PRO A 44 5.89 -23.45 3.17
C PRO A 44 6.26 -23.51 4.66
N GLU A 45 7.18 -22.65 5.12
CA GLU A 45 7.56 -22.52 6.52
C GLU A 45 6.37 -22.12 7.40
N LEU A 46 5.38 -21.44 6.84
CA LEU A 46 4.16 -21.02 7.54
C LEU A 46 3.06 -22.10 7.55
N SER A 47 3.29 -23.29 6.97
CA SER A 47 2.30 -24.36 6.96
C SER A 47 1.74 -24.72 8.34
N PRO A 48 2.50 -24.74 9.44
CA PRO A 48 1.98 -25.06 10.76
C PRO A 48 1.21 -23.92 11.42
N VAL A 49 1.22 -22.72 10.85
CA VAL A 49 0.58 -21.53 11.41
C VAL A 49 -0.94 -21.60 11.19
N PRO A 50 -1.77 -21.45 12.27
CA PRO A 50 -3.21 -21.36 12.11
C PRO A 50 -3.64 -20.18 11.23
N ASP A 51 -4.74 -20.34 10.48
CA ASP A 51 -5.21 -19.36 9.48
C ASP A 51 -5.33 -17.94 10.02
N ARG A 52 -5.85 -17.79 11.23
CA ARG A 52 -6.02 -16.49 11.90
C ARG A 52 -4.72 -15.71 12.13
N PHE A 53 -3.57 -16.39 12.12
CA PHE A 53 -2.24 -15.78 12.32
C PHE A 53 -1.42 -15.73 11.04
N LEU A 54 -1.90 -16.30 9.95
CA LEU A 54 -1.12 -16.55 8.75
C LEU A 54 -0.56 -15.26 8.12
N HIS A 55 -1.32 -14.17 8.18
CA HIS A 55 -0.89 -12.86 7.67
C HIS A 55 -0.02 -12.04 8.65
N ALA A 56 0.05 -12.48 9.90
CA ALA A 56 0.88 -11.87 10.94
C ALA A 56 1.43 -12.96 11.87
N PRO A 57 2.28 -13.88 11.36
CA PRO A 57 2.70 -15.08 12.07
C PRO A 57 3.44 -14.79 13.38
N TRP A 58 4.07 -13.65 13.49
CA TRP A 58 4.74 -13.21 14.74
C TRP A 58 3.78 -12.95 15.91
N THR A 59 2.48 -12.82 15.65
CA THR A 59 1.46 -12.67 16.70
C THR A 59 1.00 -14.00 17.28
N TRP A 60 1.39 -15.11 16.64
CA TRP A 60 1.07 -16.43 17.12
C TRP A 60 1.92 -16.80 18.34
N PRO A 61 1.32 -17.21 19.48
CA PRO A 61 2.07 -17.47 20.72
C PRO A 61 3.19 -18.53 20.59
N GLN A 62 3.00 -19.50 19.69
CA GLN A 62 3.99 -20.55 19.46
C GLN A 62 5.00 -20.24 18.32
N ALA A 63 4.92 -19.04 17.73
CA ALA A 63 5.74 -18.67 16.59
C ALA A 63 7.23 -18.91 16.82
N ARG A 64 7.78 -18.48 17.95
CA ARG A 64 9.19 -18.66 18.29
C ARG A 64 9.62 -20.13 18.33
N GLN A 65 8.78 -20.97 18.89
CA GLN A 65 9.12 -22.40 19.07
C GLN A 65 9.05 -23.18 17.77
N LEU A 66 8.06 -22.88 16.92
CA LEU A 66 7.78 -23.67 15.73
C LEU A 66 8.43 -23.10 14.46
N LEU A 67 8.56 -21.78 14.35
CA LEU A 67 9.16 -21.14 13.19
C LEU A 67 10.67 -20.93 13.37
N GLY A 68 11.10 -20.50 14.56
CA GLY A 68 12.51 -20.32 14.90
C GLY A 68 13.29 -19.55 13.83
N ALA A 69 14.44 -20.08 13.44
CA ALA A 69 15.27 -19.49 12.40
C ALA A 69 14.71 -19.62 10.97
N ARG A 70 13.65 -20.42 10.76
CA ARG A 70 13.09 -20.63 9.41
C ARG A 70 12.28 -19.45 8.93
N TYR A 71 11.68 -18.72 9.85
CA TYR A 71 10.89 -17.54 9.54
C TYR A 71 11.26 -16.41 10.51
N PRO A 72 11.92 -15.35 10.04
CA PRO A 72 12.44 -14.30 10.91
C PRO A 72 11.32 -13.48 11.53
N GLU A 73 11.59 -12.95 12.71
CA GLU A 73 10.71 -11.96 13.34
C GLU A 73 10.71 -10.64 12.53
N PRO A 74 9.64 -9.85 12.60
CA PRO A 74 9.59 -8.55 11.94
C PRO A 74 10.73 -7.65 12.41
N VAL A 75 11.44 -7.04 11.48
CA VAL A 75 12.50 -6.06 11.77
C VAL A 75 11.92 -4.77 12.34
N ILE A 76 10.69 -4.42 11.92
CA ILE A 76 9.94 -3.26 12.40
C ILE A 76 8.50 -3.66 12.70
N ASP A 77 7.86 -2.96 13.63
CA ASP A 77 6.41 -3.03 13.79
C ASP A 77 5.71 -2.34 12.60
N PRO A 78 4.94 -3.05 11.78
CA PRO A 78 4.27 -2.47 10.60
C PRO A 78 3.36 -1.29 10.95
N ALA A 79 2.64 -1.36 12.08
CA ALA A 79 1.74 -0.30 12.53
C ALA A 79 2.52 0.96 12.95
N ALA A 80 3.63 0.80 13.67
CA ALA A 80 4.51 1.91 14.02
C ALA A 80 5.14 2.53 12.78
N GLY A 81 5.65 1.72 11.86
CA GLY A 81 6.20 2.18 10.59
C GLY A 81 5.21 3.01 9.78
N LEU A 82 3.97 2.55 9.68
CA LEU A 82 2.90 3.26 8.97
C LEU A 82 2.56 4.61 9.64
N ARG A 83 2.50 4.66 10.98
CA ARG A 83 2.28 5.92 11.72
C ARG A 83 3.41 6.92 11.45
N THR A 84 4.64 6.47 11.55
CA THR A 84 5.84 7.30 11.31
C THR A 84 5.86 7.86 9.89
N ALA A 85 5.59 7.02 8.88
CA ALA A 85 5.55 7.45 7.49
C ALA A 85 4.46 8.50 7.23
N ARG A 86 3.26 8.30 7.79
CA ARG A 86 2.17 9.27 7.71
C ARG A 86 2.51 10.60 8.38
N ALA A 87 3.12 10.54 9.56
CA ALA A 87 3.54 11.74 10.29
C ALA A 87 4.62 12.51 9.52
N ALA A 88 5.62 11.82 8.97
CA ALA A 88 6.66 12.43 8.15
C ALA A 88 6.10 13.12 6.90
N LEU A 89 5.14 12.48 6.21
CA LEU A 89 4.48 13.10 5.07
C LEU A 89 3.65 14.32 5.47
N ALA A 90 2.91 14.25 6.57
CA ALA A 90 2.15 15.38 7.09
C ALA A 90 3.08 16.54 7.44
N ALA A 91 4.17 16.28 8.16
CA ALA A 91 5.17 17.29 8.49
C ALA A 91 5.75 17.97 7.24
N ARG A 92 6.05 17.19 6.20
CA ARG A 92 6.54 17.73 4.92
C ARG A 92 5.55 18.68 4.26
N ARG A 93 4.25 18.35 4.28
CA ARG A 93 3.19 19.19 3.71
C ARG A 93 2.99 20.51 4.46
N HIS A 94 3.34 20.56 5.74
CA HIS A 94 3.26 21.78 6.57
C HIS A 94 4.51 22.66 6.49
N GLN A 95 5.56 22.22 5.80
CA GLN A 95 6.77 23.03 5.64
C GLN A 95 6.51 24.33 4.85
N PRO A 96 7.14 25.44 5.26
CA PRO A 96 7.11 26.67 4.48
C PRO A 96 7.57 26.42 3.03
N GLY A 97 6.88 27.03 2.07
CA GLY A 97 7.19 26.85 0.65
C GLY A 97 6.55 25.65 -0.05
N PHE A 98 6.09 24.61 0.68
CA PHE A 98 5.49 23.42 0.06
C PHE A 98 4.33 23.75 -0.91
N LYS A 99 3.43 24.65 -0.51
CA LYS A 99 2.31 25.05 -1.35
C LYS A 99 2.76 25.82 -2.61
N ALA A 100 3.75 26.67 -2.48
CA ALA A 100 4.32 27.43 -3.60
C ALA A 100 5.02 26.51 -4.59
N ASP A 101 5.83 25.56 -4.09
CA ASP A 101 6.47 24.54 -4.93
C ASP A 101 5.47 23.65 -5.64
N ALA A 102 4.44 23.21 -4.93
CA ALA A 102 3.37 22.39 -5.51
C ALA A 102 2.63 23.17 -6.62
N ALA A 103 2.30 24.44 -6.39
CA ALA A 103 1.67 25.28 -7.40
C ALA A 103 2.55 25.47 -8.63
N ARG A 104 3.86 25.70 -8.44
CA ARG A 104 4.84 25.81 -9.52
C ARG A 104 4.92 24.53 -10.35
N ILE A 105 4.98 23.36 -9.70
CA ILE A 105 5.01 22.06 -10.38
C ILE A 105 3.73 21.82 -11.17
N VAL A 106 2.56 22.12 -10.58
CA VAL A 106 1.27 22.01 -11.27
C VAL A 106 1.20 22.94 -12.48
N ALA A 107 1.67 24.18 -12.36
CA ALA A 107 1.69 25.13 -13.47
C ALA A 107 2.57 24.65 -14.62
N GLN A 108 3.72 24.01 -14.32
CA GLN A 108 4.68 23.53 -15.29
C GLN A 108 4.29 22.19 -15.93
N HIS A 109 3.76 21.26 -15.15
CA HIS A 109 3.56 19.86 -15.54
C HIS A 109 2.12 19.38 -15.43
N GLY A 110 1.22 20.18 -14.87
CA GLY A 110 -0.18 19.82 -14.69
C GLY A 110 -0.95 19.68 -16.00
N SER A 111 -1.97 18.85 -15.98
CA SER A 111 -2.89 18.73 -17.13
C SER A 111 -3.57 20.07 -17.43
N ARG A 112 -3.51 20.48 -18.69
CA ARG A 112 -4.25 21.67 -19.18
C ARG A 112 -5.76 21.46 -19.31
N LYS A 113 -6.24 20.24 -19.08
CA LYS A 113 -7.69 19.98 -19.04
C LYS A 113 -8.26 20.68 -17.82
N SER A 114 -9.15 21.65 -18.07
CA SER A 114 -9.89 22.32 -17.01
C SER A 114 -10.60 21.30 -16.13
N ARG A 115 -10.45 21.43 -14.81
CA ARG A 115 -11.24 20.65 -13.86
C ARG A 115 -12.72 20.93 -14.14
N PRO A 116 -13.57 19.90 -14.32
CA PRO A 116 -15.00 20.15 -14.49
C PRO A 116 -15.51 20.95 -13.29
N PRO A 117 -16.45 21.90 -13.52
CA PRO A 117 -16.99 22.73 -12.44
C PRO A 117 -17.58 21.84 -11.34
N PRO A 118 -17.54 22.31 -10.06
CA PRO A 118 -18.18 21.60 -8.96
C PRO A 118 -19.66 21.42 -9.29
N GLY A 119 -20.14 20.20 -9.40
CA GLY A 119 -21.52 19.88 -9.80
C GLY A 119 -21.68 19.20 -11.16
N ALA A 120 -20.64 19.07 -11.96
CA ALA A 120 -20.68 18.21 -13.15
C ALA A 120 -20.89 16.76 -12.70
N ARG A 121 -22.00 16.14 -13.15
CA ARG A 121 -22.36 14.76 -12.83
C ARG A 121 -21.16 13.84 -13.05
N ALA A 122 -20.82 13.07 -12.03
CA ALA A 122 -19.84 12.01 -12.14
C ALA A 122 -20.20 11.11 -13.33
N ARG A 123 -19.24 10.91 -14.23
CA ARG A 123 -19.39 9.97 -15.32
C ARG A 123 -19.76 8.61 -14.69
N PRO A 124 -20.83 7.93 -15.14
CA PRO A 124 -21.16 6.63 -14.61
C PRO A 124 -19.93 5.72 -14.71
N PRO A 125 -19.70 4.83 -13.74
CA PRO A 125 -18.57 3.92 -13.81
C PRO A 125 -18.67 3.16 -15.14
N SER A 126 -17.59 3.22 -15.93
CA SER A 126 -17.49 2.41 -17.14
C SER A 126 -17.71 0.96 -16.73
N ALA A 127 -18.66 0.27 -17.38
CA ALA A 127 -18.89 -1.14 -17.16
C ALA A 127 -17.53 -1.85 -17.32
N GLN A 128 -16.99 -2.32 -16.21
CA GLN A 128 -15.78 -3.12 -16.21
C GLN A 128 -16.17 -4.45 -16.88
N LEU A 129 -15.62 -4.73 -18.05
CA LEU A 129 -15.74 -6.03 -18.69
C LEU A 129 -15.27 -7.08 -17.67
N ARG A 130 -16.19 -7.92 -17.19
CA ARG A 130 -15.83 -9.14 -16.48
C ARG A 130 -15.23 -10.08 -17.51
N LEU A 131 -13.93 -10.33 -17.39
CA LEU A 131 -13.29 -11.46 -18.03
C LEU A 131 -13.65 -12.69 -17.20
N ASP A 132 -14.61 -13.46 -17.68
CA ASP A 132 -14.85 -14.82 -17.21
C ASP A 132 -13.70 -15.68 -17.76
N LEU A 133 -12.77 -16.05 -16.89
CA LEU A 133 -11.68 -17.01 -17.13
C LEU A 133 -12.05 -18.34 -16.48
#